data_22ec06866cbea40ffe6b33acacb07b6e
#
_entry.id   22ec06866cbea40ffe6b33acacb07b6e
#
_cell.length_a   1.000
_cell.length_b   1.000
_cell.length_c   1.000
_cell.angle_alpha   90.00
_cell.angle_beta   90.00
_cell.angle_gamma   90.00
#
_symmetry.space_group_name_H-M   'P 1'
#
loop_
_entity.id
_entity.type
_entity.pdbx_description
1 polymer ?
#
loop_
_entity_poly.entity_id
_entity_poly.type
_entity_poly.pdbx_seq_one_letter_code
_entity_poly.pdbx_strand_id
1 'polypeptide(L)'
;MFVACLALLVGCGSSGEPTFPVSGKVTYADGKPVEGAAVSFVPDSGSKPAVGITDADGMYKLTTTNKDDGAIAGDYKVTIASYEGSADYESTDEGQTLADPYDITNEYPEDYDEASQKSVASKNKLPAKYSNKATSGFTAQVKAEGENVYDFEIKTK
;
A
#
# COMPACT_ATOMS: atom_id res chain seq x y z
N MET A 1 53.62 -6.23 21.81
CA MET A 1 53.14 -5.29 20.75
C MET A 1 52.08 -5.99 19.98
N PHE A 2 50.79 -5.87 20.40
CA PHE A 2 49.65 -6.49 19.76
C PHE A 2 48.99 -5.45 18.86
N VAL A 3 49.04 -5.68 17.54
CA VAL A 3 48.32 -4.86 16.56
C VAL A 3 46.90 -5.44 16.40
N ALA A 4 45.92 -4.73 16.95
CA ALA A 4 44.51 -5.06 16.75
C ALA A 4 44.08 -4.59 15.36
N CYS A 5 43.84 -5.52 14.45
CA CYS A 5 43.29 -5.28 13.12
C CYS A 5 41.78 -5.03 13.23
N LEU A 6 41.36 -3.77 13.19
CA LEU A 6 39.93 -3.36 13.18
C LEU A 6 39.39 -3.55 11.77
N ALA A 7 38.67 -4.65 11.54
CA ALA A 7 37.98 -4.91 10.27
C ALA A 7 36.74 -3.99 10.17
N LEU A 8 36.82 -2.98 9.31
CA LEU A 8 35.68 -2.17 8.89
C LEU A 8 34.79 -3.02 7.99
N LEU A 9 33.67 -3.49 8.51
CA LEU A 9 32.59 -4.05 7.73
C LEU A 9 31.89 -2.90 6.98
N VAL A 10 32.31 -2.66 5.73
CA VAL A 10 31.55 -1.82 4.81
C VAL A 10 30.30 -2.59 4.42
N GLY A 11 29.17 -2.32 5.10
CA GLY A 11 27.87 -2.80 4.73
C GLY A 11 27.49 -2.22 3.37
N CYS A 12 27.19 -3.06 2.38
CA CYS A 12 26.50 -2.65 1.15
C CYS A 12 25.15 -2.04 1.53
N GLY A 13 25.07 -0.73 1.64
CA GLY A 13 23.82 -0.01 1.80
C GLY A 13 23.02 -0.11 0.51
N SER A 14 21.79 -0.64 0.57
CA SER A 14 20.80 -0.49 -0.50
C SER A 14 20.58 1.00 -0.74
N SER A 15 20.72 1.45 -1.98
CA SER A 15 20.64 2.87 -2.39
C SER A 15 19.20 3.43 -2.39
N GLY A 16 18.37 3.06 -1.42
CA GLY A 16 17.02 3.56 -1.21
C GLY A 16 16.90 4.40 0.07
N GLU A 17 15.97 5.36 0.10
CA GLU A 17 15.64 6.06 1.33
C GLU A 17 15.15 5.06 2.39
N PRO A 18 15.56 5.21 3.67
CA PRO A 18 15.17 4.28 4.72
C PRO A 18 13.65 4.35 4.97
N THR A 19 13.05 3.19 5.13
CA THR A 19 11.66 3.03 5.52
C THR A 19 11.55 2.69 7.00
N PHE A 20 10.45 3.10 7.62
CA PHE A 20 10.16 2.89 9.04
C PHE A 20 8.83 2.19 9.19
N PRO A 21 8.72 1.14 10.01
CA PRO A 21 7.47 0.41 10.20
C PRO A 21 6.31 1.34 10.55
N VAL A 22 5.20 1.19 9.84
CA VAL A 22 3.95 1.92 10.08
C VAL A 22 2.82 0.93 10.10
N SER A 23 1.98 1.03 11.13
CA SER A 23 0.79 0.21 11.29
C SER A 23 -0.37 1.03 11.83
N GLY A 24 -1.54 0.42 11.93
CA GLY A 24 -2.70 1.05 12.54
C GLY A 24 -3.97 0.27 12.25
N LYS A 25 -5.09 0.89 12.55
CA LYS A 25 -6.41 0.29 12.41
C LYS A 25 -7.38 1.24 11.72
N VAL A 26 -8.26 0.67 10.88
CA VAL A 26 -9.37 1.39 10.26
C VAL A 26 -10.68 0.85 10.79
N THR A 27 -11.52 1.72 11.34
CA THR A 27 -12.84 1.35 11.87
C THR A 27 -13.92 2.28 11.33
N TYR A 28 -15.15 1.80 11.34
CA TYR A 28 -16.32 2.67 11.21
C TYR A 28 -16.59 3.39 12.54
N ALA A 29 -17.40 4.45 12.49
CA ALA A 29 -17.81 5.22 13.69
C ALA A 29 -18.58 4.40 14.74
N ASP A 30 -19.13 3.24 14.37
CA ASP A 30 -19.75 2.27 15.27
C ASP A 30 -18.73 1.29 15.91
N GLY A 31 -17.44 1.46 15.63
CA GLY A 31 -16.34 0.64 16.14
C GLY A 31 -16.07 -0.64 15.36
N LYS A 32 -16.87 -0.96 14.33
CA LYS A 32 -16.61 -2.15 13.51
C LYS A 32 -15.37 -1.97 12.64
N PRO A 33 -14.57 -3.03 12.44
CA PRO A 33 -13.43 -2.96 11.55
C PRO A 33 -13.85 -2.73 10.09
N VAL A 34 -12.98 -2.06 9.33
CA VAL A 34 -13.10 -1.95 7.88
C VAL A 34 -12.13 -2.94 7.26
N GLU A 35 -12.65 -4.05 6.76
CA GLU A 35 -11.88 -5.11 6.09
C GLU A 35 -11.64 -4.78 4.62
N GLY A 36 -10.48 -5.20 4.08
CA GLY A 36 -10.14 -5.09 2.65
C GLY A 36 -10.01 -3.65 2.15
N ALA A 37 -9.77 -2.70 3.04
CA ALA A 37 -9.56 -1.32 2.64
C ALA A 37 -8.09 -1.05 2.32
N ALA A 38 -7.83 -0.42 1.18
CA ALA A 38 -6.51 0.11 0.82
C ALA A 38 -6.28 1.44 1.56
N VAL A 39 -5.29 1.46 2.42
CA VAL A 39 -4.80 2.65 3.13
C VAL A 39 -3.55 3.13 2.40
N SER A 40 -3.60 4.33 1.81
CA SER A 40 -2.50 4.88 1.04
C SER A 40 -1.97 6.15 1.69
N PHE A 41 -0.70 6.14 2.04
CA PHE A 41 0.04 7.30 2.51
C PHE A 41 0.69 7.97 1.30
N VAL A 42 0.14 9.11 0.90
CA VAL A 42 0.58 9.88 -0.27
C VAL A 42 1.42 11.05 0.19
N PRO A 43 2.73 11.09 -0.10
CA PRO A 43 3.60 12.15 0.36
C PRO A 43 3.23 13.49 -0.29
N ASP A 44 3.51 14.60 0.41
CA ASP A 44 3.34 15.94 -0.13
C ASP A 44 4.50 16.36 -1.05
N SER A 45 5.67 15.73 -0.91
CA SER A 45 6.86 15.95 -1.71
C SER A 45 7.37 14.61 -2.28
N GLY A 46 7.86 14.60 -3.47
CA GLY A 46 8.51 13.57 -4.32
C GLY A 46 8.94 12.19 -3.78
N SER A 47 8.68 11.85 -2.53
CA SER A 47 8.94 10.53 -1.96
C SER A 47 7.96 9.47 -2.49
N LYS A 48 8.28 8.19 -2.28
CA LYS A 48 7.41 7.10 -2.69
C LYS A 48 6.17 7.01 -1.78
N PRO A 49 4.98 6.75 -2.35
CA PRO A 49 3.80 6.43 -1.54
C PRO A 49 3.99 5.08 -0.85
N ALA A 50 3.32 4.90 0.28
CA ALA A 50 3.23 3.62 0.98
C ALA A 50 1.79 3.16 1.07
N VAL A 51 1.54 1.87 0.88
CA VAL A 51 0.19 1.29 0.84
C VAL A 51 0.10 0.07 1.75
N GLY A 52 -1.04 -0.09 2.42
CA GLY A 52 -1.39 -1.28 3.17
C GLY A 52 -2.84 -1.66 2.94
N ILE A 53 -3.16 -2.93 3.11
CA ILE A 53 -4.54 -3.44 3.05
C ILE A 53 -4.96 -3.84 4.47
N THR A 54 -6.17 -3.48 4.86
CA THR A 54 -6.71 -3.88 6.16
C THR A 54 -7.16 -5.33 6.15
N ASP A 55 -6.84 -6.05 7.23
CA ASP A 55 -7.32 -7.40 7.48
C ASP A 55 -8.76 -7.43 8.07
N ALA A 56 -9.23 -8.61 8.46
CA ALA A 56 -10.56 -8.81 9.04
C ALA A 56 -10.80 -8.05 10.36
N ASP A 57 -9.74 -7.72 11.08
CA ASP A 57 -9.78 -6.91 12.31
C ASP A 57 -9.62 -5.41 12.02
N GLY A 58 -9.49 -5.04 10.74
CA GLY A 58 -9.24 -3.68 10.28
C GLY A 58 -7.80 -3.22 10.48
N MET A 59 -6.89 -4.10 10.85
CA MET A 59 -5.48 -3.78 11.05
C MET A 59 -4.73 -3.71 9.71
N TYR A 60 -3.78 -2.79 9.58
CA TYR A 60 -2.93 -2.68 8.39
C TYR A 60 -1.47 -2.46 8.75
N LYS A 61 -0.60 -2.82 7.81
CA LYS A 61 0.82 -2.45 7.80
C LYS A 61 1.14 -1.86 6.44
N LEU A 62 1.99 -0.84 6.43
CA LEU A 62 2.37 -0.21 5.17
C LEU A 62 3.55 -0.92 4.50
N THR A 63 3.53 -0.86 3.19
CA THR A 63 4.57 -1.33 2.27
C THR A 63 4.94 -0.20 1.32
N THR A 64 6.24 0.09 1.19
CA THR A 64 6.78 1.04 0.21
C THR A 64 7.53 0.32 -0.91
N THR A 65 8.46 -0.56 -0.55
CA THR A 65 9.30 -1.29 -1.50
C THR A 65 9.28 -2.79 -1.22
N ASN A 66 9.43 -3.18 0.04
CA ASN A 66 9.39 -4.57 0.49
C ASN A 66 8.18 -4.75 1.40
N LYS A 67 7.62 -5.96 1.41
CA LYS A 67 6.45 -6.26 2.24
C LYS A 67 6.66 -5.82 3.69
N ASP A 68 5.70 -5.04 4.21
CA ASP A 68 5.63 -4.55 5.59
C ASP A 68 6.84 -3.68 6.01
N ASP A 69 7.57 -3.09 5.05
CA ASP A 69 8.73 -2.23 5.32
C ASP A 69 8.35 -0.82 5.84
N GLY A 70 7.05 -0.50 5.82
CA GLY A 70 6.53 0.76 6.32
C GLY A 70 6.57 1.90 5.29
N ALA A 71 6.96 3.09 5.74
CA ALA A 71 7.02 4.29 4.90
C ALA A 71 8.31 5.09 5.17
N ILE A 72 8.70 5.94 4.23
CA ILE A 72 9.81 6.89 4.39
C ILE A 72 9.39 7.95 5.41
N ALA A 73 10.32 8.47 6.20
CA ALA A 73 10.02 9.54 7.16
C ALA A 73 9.55 10.81 6.44
N GLY A 74 8.46 11.42 6.91
CA GLY A 74 7.91 12.64 6.30
C GLY A 74 6.42 12.84 6.54
N ASP A 75 5.86 13.87 5.92
CA ASP A 75 4.46 14.23 6.03
C ASP A 75 3.65 13.63 4.87
N TYR A 76 2.47 13.09 5.22
CA TYR A 76 1.59 12.37 4.30
C TYR A 76 0.14 12.86 4.39
N LYS A 77 -0.53 12.89 3.27
CA LYS A 77 -1.99 12.83 3.18
C LYS A 77 -2.39 11.36 3.07
N VAL A 78 -3.40 10.95 3.84
CA VAL A 78 -3.84 9.57 3.85
C VAL A 78 -5.16 9.44 3.12
N THR A 79 -5.25 8.46 2.22
CA THR A 79 -6.50 8.09 1.55
C THR A 79 -6.88 6.67 1.91
N ILE A 80 -8.19 6.41 1.99
CA ILE A 80 -8.71 5.09 2.31
C ILE A 80 -9.83 4.77 1.34
N ALA A 81 -9.73 3.61 0.67
CA ALA A 81 -10.71 3.12 -0.28
C ALA A 81 -10.91 1.61 -0.11
N SER A 82 -12.16 1.14 -0.24
CA SER A 82 -12.47 -0.28 -0.26
C SER A 82 -13.34 -0.57 -1.47
N TYR A 83 -12.84 -1.42 -2.37
CA TYR A 83 -13.55 -1.79 -3.60
C TYR A 83 -14.14 -3.18 -3.48
N GLU A 84 -15.27 -3.41 -4.15
CA GLU A 84 -15.85 -4.75 -4.25
C GLU A 84 -14.89 -5.66 -5.04
N GLY A 85 -14.56 -6.84 -4.48
CA GLY A 85 -13.65 -7.80 -5.11
C GLY A 85 -12.16 -7.64 -4.74
N SER A 86 -11.78 -6.67 -3.90
CA SER A 86 -10.38 -6.52 -3.46
C SER A 86 -9.94 -7.54 -2.40
N ALA A 87 -10.85 -8.31 -1.81
CA ALA A 87 -10.54 -9.32 -0.80
C ALA A 87 -10.14 -10.69 -1.39
N ASP A 88 -10.35 -10.92 -2.70
CA ASP A 88 -10.15 -12.23 -3.33
C ASP A 88 -8.79 -12.38 -4.05
N TYR A 89 -7.82 -11.51 -3.79
CA TYR A 89 -6.44 -11.79 -4.15
C TYR A 89 -5.81 -12.72 -3.10
N GLU A 90 -6.33 -13.94 -2.98
CA GLU A 90 -5.50 -15.05 -2.54
C GLU A 90 -4.38 -15.16 -3.57
N SER A 91 -3.16 -14.93 -3.13
CA SER A 91 -1.97 -15.32 -3.88
C SER A 91 -1.99 -16.85 -3.98
N THR A 92 -2.68 -17.37 -4.99
CA THR A 92 -2.48 -18.74 -5.42
C THR A 92 -1.06 -18.81 -5.94
N ASP A 93 -0.17 -19.29 -5.08
CA ASP A 93 1.19 -19.71 -5.41
C ASP A 93 1.12 -21.01 -6.25
N GLU A 94 0.46 -20.92 -7.40
CA GLU A 94 0.48 -21.94 -8.43
C GLU A 94 0.86 -21.28 -9.75
N GLY A 95 2.17 -21.22 -9.99
CA GLY A 95 2.88 -21.38 -11.26
C GLY A 95 2.22 -20.93 -12.56
N GLN A 96 1.42 -19.87 -12.59
CA GLN A 96 1.12 -19.20 -13.84
C GLN A 96 2.30 -18.28 -14.16
N THR A 97 3.20 -18.79 -15.00
CA THR A 97 4.17 -17.97 -15.74
C THR A 97 3.37 -16.85 -16.42
N LEU A 98 3.48 -15.64 -15.87
CA LEU A 98 3.04 -14.45 -16.59
C LEU A 98 3.77 -14.49 -17.93
N ALA A 99 2.99 -14.53 -19.02
CA ALA A 99 3.53 -14.41 -20.37
C ALA A 99 4.47 -13.19 -20.39
N ASP A 100 5.68 -13.41 -20.91
CA ASP A 100 6.69 -12.39 -21.05
C ASP A 100 6.07 -11.19 -21.78
N PRO A 101 6.01 -9.97 -21.21
CA PRO A 101 5.43 -8.81 -21.88
C PRO A 101 6.20 -8.40 -23.15
N TYR A 102 7.31 -9.06 -23.47
CA TYR A 102 8.10 -8.89 -24.69
C TYR A 102 7.93 -10.02 -25.70
N ASP A 103 7.08 -11.02 -25.45
CA ASP A 103 6.77 -12.03 -26.46
C ASP A 103 5.84 -11.45 -27.53
N ILE A 104 6.44 -10.85 -28.56
CA ILE A 104 5.77 -10.27 -29.74
C ILE A 104 5.26 -11.33 -30.73
N THR A 105 5.29 -12.62 -30.37
CA THR A 105 4.82 -13.70 -31.22
C THR A 105 3.34 -14.07 -31.00
N ASN A 106 2.70 -13.45 -30.01
CA ASN A 106 1.26 -13.63 -29.81
C ASN A 106 0.50 -12.88 -30.93
N GLU A 107 0.06 -13.64 -31.91
CA GLU A 107 -0.99 -13.24 -32.84
C GLU A 107 -2.21 -12.81 -31.99
N TYR A 108 -2.54 -11.50 -31.99
CA TYR A 108 -3.77 -11.01 -31.39
C TYR A 108 -4.96 -11.70 -32.09
N PRO A 109 -5.88 -12.36 -31.36
CA PRO A 109 -7.09 -12.87 -31.97
C PRO A 109 -7.86 -11.70 -32.60
N GLU A 110 -8.22 -11.83 -33.88
CA GLU A 110 -8.89 -10.80 -34.67
C GLU A 110 -10.31 -10.42 -34.15
N ASP A 111 -10.79 -11.09 -33.10
CA ASP A 111 -12.05 -10.82 -32.44
C ASP A 111 -11.87 -10.02 -31.12
N TYR A 112 -11.09 -8.94 -31.17
CA TYR A 112 -11.00 -8.03 -30.04
C TYR A 112 -12.23 -7.12 -29.98
N ASP A 113 -13.32 -7.64 -29.39
CA ASP A 113 -14.54 -6.88 -29.15
C ASP A 113 -14.24 -5.76 -28.14
N GLU A 114 -14.25 -4.50 -28.59
CA GLU A 114 -14.17 -3.29 -27.73
C GLU A 114 -15.29 -3.26 -26.66
N ALA A 115 -16.33 -4.08 -26.80
CA ALA A 115 -17.42 -4.21 -25.85
C ALA A 115 -17.02 -4.94 -24.54
N SER A 116 -15.89 -5.67 -24.51
CA SER A 116 -15.42 -6.39 -23.32
C SER A 116 -14.66 -5.52 -22.33
N GLN A 117 -14.28 -4.30 -22.69
CA GLN A 117 -13.76 -3.30 -21.76
C GLN A 117 -14.89 -2.55 -21.03
N LYS A 118 -15.92 -3.25 -20.63
CA LYS A 118 -16.73 -2.76 -19.54
C LYS A 118 -15.85 -2.87 -18.30
N SER A 119 -15.04 -1.83 -18.06
CA SER A 119 -14.36 -1.66 -16.79
C SER A 119 -15.43 -1.89 -15.72
N VAL A 120 -15.31 -3.00 -15.00
CA VAL A 120 -16.10 -3.22 -13.80
C VAL A 120 -15.63 -2.09 -12.88
N ALA A 121 -16.33 -0.97 -12.93
CA ALA A 121 -16.09 0.15 -12.02
C ALA A 121 -16.39 -0.41 -10.64
N SER A 122 -15.37 -0.98 -10.00
CA SER A 122 -15.48 -1.55 -8.67
C SER A 122 -15.94 -0.42 -7.75
N LYS A 123 -17.17 -0.57 -7.25
CA LYS A 123 -17.83 0.46 -6.45
C LYS A 123 -17.08 0.57 -5.12
N ASN A 124 -16.57 1.77 -4.84
CA ASN A 124 -15.99 2.04 -3.53
C ASN A 124 -17.09 1.95 -2.45
N LYS A 125 -16.91 1.05 -1.48
CA LYS A 125 -17.83 0.84 -0.35
C LYS A 125 -17.79 1.98 0.66
N LEU A 126 -16.71 2.77 0.66
CA LEU A 126 -16.51 3.89 1.56
C LEU A 126 -16.93 5.21 0.91
N PRO A 127 -17.30 6.24 1.69
CA PRO A 127 -17.58 7.56 1.15
C PRO A 127 -16.41 8.09 0.30
N ALA A 128 -16.71 8.55 -0.92
CA ALA A 128 -15.71 8.96 -1.91
C ALA A 128 -14.73 10.04 -1.40
N LYS A 129 -15.12 10.83 -0.39
CA LYS A 129 -14.22 11.82 0.22
C LYS A 129 -12.93 11.22 0.74
N TYR A 130 -12.96 9.98 1.26
CA TYR A 130 -11.79 9.33 1.86
C TYR A 130 -10.80 8.79 0.82
N SER A 131 -11.25 8.52 -0.40
CA SER A 131 -10.37 8.09 -1.49
C SER A 131 -9.64 9.23 -2.20
N ASN A 132 -9.91 10.47 -1.86
CA ASN A 132 -9.31 11.64 -2.49
C ASN A 132 -8.36 12.36 -1.51
N LYS A 133 -7.10 12.57 -1.92
CA LYS A 133 -6.05 13.25 -1.15
C LYS A 133 -6.49 14.63 -0.62
N ALA A 134 -7.26 15.39 -1.39
CA ALA A 134 -7.68 16.73 -1.03
C ALA A 134 -8.83 16.77 -0.01
N THR A 135 -9.67 15.72 0.04
CA THR A 135 -10.91 15.70 0.82
C THR A 135 -10.95 14.67 1.94
N SER A 136 -9.98 13.77 2.00
CA SER A 136 -9.93 12.71 3.03
C SER A 136 -9.90 13.26 4.45
N GLY A 137 -9.20 14.39 4.64
CA GLY A 137 -9.00 15.02 5.95
C GLY A 137 -8.01 14.28 6.84
N PHE A 138 -7.46 13.13 6.39
CA PHE A 138 -6.48 12.36 7.13
C PHE A 138 -5.06 12.75 6.79
N THR A 139 -4.23 12.91 7.82
CA THR A 139 -2.80 13.21 7.71
C THR A 139 -2.01 12.31 8.65
N ALA A 140 -0.76 12.05 8.31
CA ALA A 140 0.18 11.32 9.14
C ALA A 140 1.59 11.91 8.98
N GLN A 141 2.39 11.86 10.04
CA GLN A 141 3.79 12.23 10.01
C GLN A 141 4.63 11.04 10.45
N VAL A 142 5.24 10.37 9.48
CA VAL A 142 6.12 9.22 9.75
C VAL A 142 7.45 9.70 10.29
N LYS A 143 7.85 9.17 11.43
CA LYS A 143 9.07 9.51 12.15
C LYS A 143 10.13 8.43 11.95
N ALA A 144 11.40 8.84 11.88
CA ALA A 144 12.52 7.94 11.82
C ALA A 144 12.79 7.21 13.16
N GLU A 145 12.22 7.71 14.25
CA GLU A 145 12.39 7.15 15.59
C GLU A 145 11.03 7.01 16.27
N GLY A 146 10.88 5.96 17.08
CA GLY A 146 9.66 5.67 17.82
C GLY A 146 8.63 4.87 17.01
N GLU A 147 7.44 4.73 17.57
CA GLU A 147 6.34 3.99 16.95
C GLU A 147 5.54 4.89 16.01
N ASN A 148 5.23 4.38 14.81
CA ASN A 148 4.35 5.01 13.85
C ASN A 148 3.04 4.21 13.77
N VAL A 149 2.09 4.54 14.65
CA VAL A 149 0.77 3.91 14.69
C VAL A 149 -0.29 4.97 14.39
N TYR A 150 -1.13 4.71 13.38
CA TYR A 150 -2.17 5.64 12.93
C TYR A 150 -3.50 4.91 12.77
N ASP A 151 -4.47 5.26 13.61
CA ASP A 151 -5.83 4.73 13.55
C ASP A 151 -6.74 5.73 12.85
N PHE A 152 -7.64 5.22 12.01
CA PHE A 152 -8.58 6.04 11.24
C PHE A 152 -10.02 5.60 11.46
N GLU A 153 -10.90 6.58 11.66
CA GLU A 153 -12.33 6.37 11.79
C GLU A 153 -13.08 6.85 10.55
N ILE A 154 -13.84 5.95 9.93
CA ILE A 154 -14.68 6.22 8.77
C ILE A 154 -16.10 6.57 9.23
N LYS A 155 -16.51 7.81 8.97
CA LYS A 155 -17.89 8.26 9.23
C LYS A 155 -18.72 8.04 7.97
N THR A 156 -19.58 7.06 8.03
CA THR A 156 -20.68 6.88 7.05
C THR A 156 -21.88 7.65 7.56
N LYS A 157 -22.46 8.51 6.70
CA LYS A 157 -23.72 9.16 7.04
C LYS A 157 -24.84 8.15 7.03
#